data_e614a076df67dd52bc5bac67262c457a
#
_entry.id   e614a076df67dd52bc5bac67262c457a
#
_cell.length_a   1.000
_cell.length_b   1.000
_cell.length_c   1.000
_cell.angle_alpha   90.00
_cell.angle_beta   90.00
_cell.angle_gamma   90.00
#
_symmetry.space_group_name_H-M   'P 1'
#
loop_
_entity.id
_entity.type
_entity.pdbx_description
1 polymer ?
#
loop_
_entity_poly.entity_id
_entity_poly.type
_entity_poly.pdbx_seq_one_letter_code
_entity_poly.pdbx_strand_id
1 'polypeptide(L)'
;MKTKVEEYLEKERISYEALTFNQTELNDFQKILKQKQIDQNSVCKTLVLKGDKTGVIIAVVPLSEHLDYKKTRKISGDHKGGFPGMDFVMASTGYPHGANTPIGIYRKHPDYLFLVDASFKEKQMLVMSSGEIGRSIKIARTDFEKIVPFTYAELVE
;
A
#
# COMPACT_ATOMS: atom_id res chain seq x y z
N MET A 1 -9.70 9.27 -16.43
CA MET A 1 -9.15 10.41 -15.65
C MET A 1 -8.06 9.93 -14.72
N LYS A 2 -6.97 10.66 -14.64
CA LYS A 2 -5.84 10.30 -13.79
C LYS A 2 -6.10 10.62 -12.32
N THR A 3 -5.57 9.77 -11.43
CA THR A 3 -5.58 10.06 -9.99
C THR A 3 -4.52 11.12 -9.67
N LYS A 4 -4.61 11.71 -8.48
CA LYS A 4 -3.58 12.65 -8.01
C LYS A 4 -2.21 11.98 -7.87
N VAL A 5 -2.17 10.70 -7.49
CA VAL A 5 -0.93 9.93 -7.42
C VAL A 5 -0.31 9.80 -8.80
N GLU A 6 -1.13 9.47 -9.81
CA GLU A 6 -0.64 9.35 -11.19
C GLU A 6 -0.12 10.68 -11.73
N GLU A 7 -0.82 11.77 -11.45
CA GLU A 7 -0.35 13.10 -11.82
C GLU A 7 0.99 13.44 -11.17
N TYR A 8 1.14 13.09 -9.91
CA TYR A 8 2.40 13.29 -9.19
C TYR A 8 3.54 12.49 -9.82
N LEU A 9 3.30 11.21 -10.14
CA LEU A 9 4.32 10.37 -10.76
C LEU A 9 4.75 10.93 -12.11
N GLU A 10 3.82 11.43 -12.91
CA GLU A 10 4.15 12.05 -14.20
C GLU A 10 4.95 13.33 -14.02
N LYS A 11 4.62 14.15 -13.04
CA LYS A 11 5.36 15.35 -12.72
C LYS A 11 6.80 15.04 -12.32
N GLU A 12 6.99 13.95 -11.56
CA GLU A 12 8.32 13.52 -11.13
C GLU A 12 9.03 12.64 -12.16
N ARG A 13 8.42 12.44 -13.34
CA ARG A 13 8.96 11.63 -14.43
C ARG A 13 9.22 10.17 -14.02
N ILE A 14 8.34 9.63 -13.22
CA ILE A 14 8.40 8.24 -12.79
C ILE A 14 7.44 7.42 -13.65
N SER A 15 7.96 6.36 -14.29
CA SER A 15 7.17 5.49 -15.13
C SER A 15 6.23 4.63 -14.29
N TYR A 16 5.00 4.48 -14.76
CA TYR A 16 4.02 3.59 -14.14
C TYR A 16 3.04 3.09 -15.20
N GLU A 17 2.35 2.03 -14.89
CA GLU A 17 1.24 1.54 -15.71
C GLU A 17 -0.03 1.55 -14.87
N ALA A 18 -1.07 2.24 -15.36
CA ALA A 18 -2.36 2.28 -14.68
C ALA A 18 -3.13 0.99 -14.97
N LEU A 19 -3.72 0.40 -13.92
CA LEU A 19 -4.54 -0.80 -14.00
C LEU A 19 -5.94 -0.45 -13.49
N THR A 20 -6.94 -0.62 -14.35
CA THR A 20 -8.34 -0.36 -13.99
C THR A 20 -9.09 -1.67 -13.98
N PHE A 21 -9.88 -1.91 -12.94
CA PHE A 21 -10.64 -3.14 -12.79
C PHE A 21 -11.99 -2.85 -12.13
N ASN A 22 -12.97 -3.74 -12.38
CA ASN A 22 -14.28 -3.62 -11.78
C ASN A 22 -14.28 -4.33 -10.43
N GLN A 23 -14.33 -3.56 -9.35
CA GLN A 23 -14.24 -4.10 -8.00
C GLN A 23 -15.49 -4.87 -7.58
N THR A 24 -16.63 -4.65 -8.25
CA THR A 24 -17.87 -5.40 -7.99
C THR A 24 -17.89 -6.76 -8.68
N GLU A 25 -17.04 -6.98 -9.67
CA GLU A 25 -16.92 -8.26 -10.35
C GLU A 25 -15.89 -9.14 -9.68
N LEU A 26 -16.33 -10.28 -9.22
CA LEU A 26 -15.44 -11.27 -8.59
C LEU A 26 -14.39 -11.71 -9.61
N ASN A 27 -13.12 -11.67 -9.19
CA ASN A 27 -11.96 -12.09 -9.99
C ASN A 27 -11.58 -11.20 -11.16
N ASP A 28 -12.20 -10.03 -11.35
CA ASP A 28 -11.82 -9.14 -12.45
C ASP A 28 -10.35 -8.71 -12.33
N PHE A 29 -9.94 -8.31 -11.13
CA PHE A 29 -8.55 -7.93 -10.88
C PHE A 29 -7.59 -9.09 -11.15
N GLN A 30 -7.94 -10.30 -10.73
CA GLN A 30 -7.13 -11.49 -10.98
C GLN A 30 -6.97 -11.76 -12.47
N LYS A 31 -8.01 -11.58 -13.26
CA LYS A 31 -7.94 -11.73 -14.71
C LYS A 31 -6.97 -10.73 -15.33
N ILE A 32 -7.00 -9.49 -14.87
CA ILE A 32 -6.10 -8.44 -15.37
C ILE A 32 -4.65 -8.79 -15.05
N LEU A 33 -4.37 -9.23 -13.83
CA LEU A 33 -3.03 -9.64 -13.44
C LEU A 33 -2.52 -10.76 -14.34
N LYS A 34 -3.36 -11.75 -14.61
CA LYS A 34 -3.00 -12.89 -15.45
C LYS A 34 -2.76 -12.48 -16.90
N GLN A 35 -3.63 -11.65 -17.47
CA GLN A 35 -3.49 -11.16 -18.83
C GLN A 35 -2.20 -10.36 -19.03
N LYS A 36 -1.81 -9.58 -18.03
CA LYS A 36 -0.62 -8.74 -18.08
C LYS A 36 0.63 -9.46 -17.56
N GLN A 37 0.49 -10.72 -17.17
CA GLN A 37 1.61 -11.53 -16.64
C GLN A 37 2.26 -10.89 -15.41
N ILE A 38 1.44 -10.31 -14.54
CA ILE A 38 1.89 -9.71 -13.29
C ILE A 38 1.90 -10.77 -12.19
N ASP A 39 3.02 -10.86 -11.47
CA ASP A 39 3.17 -11.76 -10.33
C ASP A 39 2.23 -11.32 -9.20
N GLN A 40 1.34 -12.22 -8.76
CA GLN A 40 0.40 -11.94 -7.67
C GLN A 40 1.11 -11.57 -6.37
N ASN A 41 2.32 -12.07 -6.16
CA ASN A 41 3.11 -11.77 -4.97
C ASN A 41 3.70 -10.35 -4.99
N SER A 42 3.58 -9.66 -6.12
CA SER A 42 3.98 -8.25 -6.24
C SER A 42 2.84 -7.29 -5.94
N VAL A 43 1.63 -7.80 -5.72
CA VAL A 43 0.47 -6.97 -5.45
C VAL A 43 0.40 -6.65 -3.96
N CYS A 44 0.33 -5.37 -3.65
CA CYS A 44 0.33 -4.84 -2.30
C CYS A 44 -1.08 -4.54 -1.81
N LYS A 45 -1.34 -4.80 -0.54
CA LYS A 45 -2.45 -4.17 0.16
C LYS A 45 -1.88 -3.24 1.23
N THR A 46 -2.51 -2.11 1.39
CA THR A 46 -2.07 -1.08 2.32
C THR A 46 -3.01 -1.05 3.50
N LEU A 47 -2.49 -1.34 4.67
CA LEU A 47 -3.26 -1.41 5.91
C LEU A 47 -2.91 -0.23 6.80
N VAL A 48 -3.93 0.35 7.42
CA VAL A 48 -3.79 1.48 8.33
C VAL A 48 -3.99 0.96 9.74
N LEU A 49 -2.98 1.15 10.57
CA LEU A 49 -2.98 0.66 11.95
C LEU A 49 -2.84 1.82 12.91
N LYS A 50 -3.26 1.60 14.15
CA LYS A 50 -3.08 2.58 15.21
C LYS A 50 -2.25 1.95 16.33
N GLY A 51 -1.05 2.49 16.56
CA GLY A 51 -0.20 2.12 17.69
C GLY A 51 -0.44 3.06 18.86
N ASP A 52 -0.30 2.55 20.10
CA ASP A 52 -0.53 3.35 21.29
C ASP A 52 0.53 4.43 21.50
N LYS A 53 1.74 4.22 20.99
CA LYS A 53 2.84 5.18 21.08
C LYS A 53 3.14 5.86 19.75
N THR A 54 3.14 5.08 18.68
CA THR A 54 3.56 5.55 17.36
C THR A 54 2.48 6.35 16.65
N GLY A 55 1.21 6.13 17.00
CA GLY A 55 0.09 6.73 16.27
C GLY A 55 -0.26 5.94 15.03
N VAL A 56 -0.40 6.63 13.89
CA VAL A 56 -0.78 5.99 12.64
C VAL A 56 0.40 5.26 12.02
N ILE A 57 0.20 3.99 11.70
CA ILE A 57 1.18 3.14 11.03
C ILE A 57 0.58 2.68 9.70
N ILE A 58 1.33 2.85 8.63
CA ILE A 58 0.94 2.36 7.31
C ILE A 58 1.76 1.12 7.02
N ALA A 59 1.10 -0.01 6.88
CA ALA A 59 1.74 -1.31 6.62
C ALA A 59 1.36 -1.81 5.23
N VAL A 60 2.38 -2.07 4.40
CA VAL A 60 2.21 -2.57 3.04
C VAL A 60 2.64 -4.03 3.01
N VAL A 61 1.70 -4.91 2.73
CA VAL A 61 1.93 -6.36 2.74
C VAL A 61 1.37 -6.99 1.46
N PRO A 62 1.82 -8.21 1.11
CA PRO A 62 1.25 -8.91 -0.05
C PRO A 62 -0.26 -9.13 0.11
N LEU A 63 -0.99 -8.95 -0.98
CA LEU A 63 -2.45 -9.04 -0.98
C LEU A 63 -2.95 -10.39 -0.45
N SER A 64 -2.22 -11.48 -0.72
CA SER A 64 -2.60 -12.83 -0.32
C SER A 64 -2.22 -13.19 1.12
N GLU A 65 -1.44 -12.36 1.79
CA GLU A 65 -0.92 -12.65 3.13
C GLU A 65 -1.70 -11.90 4.21
N HIS A 66 -1.56 -12.37 5.45
CA HIS A 66 -2.18 -11.74 6.61
C HIS A 66 -1.13 -11.06 7.47
N LEU A 67 -1.42 -9.82 7.90
CA LEU A 67 -0.55 -9.06 8.77
C LEU A 67 -0.46 -9.74 10.15
N ASP A 68 0.77 -9.82 10.67
CA ASP A 68 1.00 -10.26 12.04
C ASP A 68 1.11 -9.02 12.94
N TYR A 69 0.10 -8.78 13.76
CA TYR A 69 0.05 -7.59 14.62
C TYR A 69 1.15 -7.60 15.69
N LYS A 70 1.54 -8.77 16.18
CA LYS A 70 2.62 -8.86 17.16
C LYS A 70 3.96 -8.45 16.58
N LYS A 71 4.26 -8.92 15.36
CA LYS A 71 5.48 -8.52 14.66
C LYS A 71 5.51 -7.02 14.42
N THR A 72 4.37 -6.45 14.01
CA THR A 72 4.26 -5.02 13.75
C THR A 72 4.50 -4.21 15.01
N ARG A 73 3.88 -4.58 16.13
CA ARG A 73 4.07 -3.89 17.40
C ARG A 73 5.52 -3.96 17.89
N LYS A 74 6.16 -5.10 17.69
CA LYS A 74 7.57 -5.27 18.08
C LYS A 74 8.48 -4.31 17.32
N ILE A 75 8.20 -4.11 16.04
CA ILE A 75 8.99 -3.20 15.20
C ILE A 75 8.72 -1.74 15.54
N SER A 76 7.46 -1.37 15.75
CA SER A 76 7.09 0.01 16.07
C SER A 76 7.39 0.40 17.51
N GLY A 77 7.55 -0.57 18.40
CA GLY A 77 7.74 -0.33 19.83
C GLY A 77 6.45 -0.12 20.59
N ASP A 78 5.31 -0.36 19.98
CA ASP A 78 4.01 -0.21 20.62
C ASP A 78 3.67 -1.43 21.48
N HIS A 79 2.95 -1.21 22.58
CA HIS A 79 2.44 -2.28 23.43
C HIS A 79 1.06 -2.77 22.96
N LYS A 80 0.29 -1.86 22.38
CA LYS A 80 -1.04 -2.12 21.83
C LYS A 80 -1.09 -1.56 20.42
N GLY A 81 -1.87 -2.18 19.56
CA GLY A 81 -2.05 -1.71 18.22
C GLY A 81 -2.75 -2.75 17.38
N GLY A 82 -3.44 -2.31 16.37
CA GLY A 82 -4.17 -3.18 15.47
C GLY A 82 -5.00 -2.39 14.49
N PHE A 83 -5.96 -3.05 13.87
CA PHE A 83 -6.86 -2.42 12.92
C PHE A 83 -7.88 -1.55 13.67
N PRO A 84 -7.90 -0.24 13.41
CA PRO A 84 -8.67 0.70 14.24
C PRO A 84 -10.13 0.89 13.81
N GLY A 85 -10.54 0.29 12.69
CA GLY A 85 -11.86 0.47 12.10
C GLY A 85 -11.87 1.45 10.93
N MET A 86 -12.92 1.38 10.13
CA MET A 86 -13.03 2.09 8.85
C MET A 86 -13.08 3.61 9.02
N ASP A 87 -13.77 4.11 10.05
CA ASP A 87 -13.89 5.55 10.27
C ASP A 87 -12.54 6.18 10.58
N PHE A 88 -11.73 5.51 11.39
CA PHE A 88 -10.39 5.97 11.70
C PHE A 88 -9.50 5.95 10.46
N VAL A 89 -9.60 4.92 9.63
CA VAL A 89 -8.84 4.80 8.38
C VAL A 89 -9.14 6.00 7.48
N MET A 90 -10.42 6.29 7.26
CA MET A 90 -10.82 7.40 6.40
C MET A 90 -10.36 8.76 6.97
N ALA A 91 -10.52 8.94 8.27
CA ALA A 91 -10.11 10.19 8.93
C ALA A 91 -8.59 10.38 8.88
N SER A 92 -7.82 9.29 8.99
CA SER A 92 -6.35 9.35 9.04
C SER A 92 -5.70 9.51 7.68
N THR A 93 -6.30 8.95 6.62
CA THR A 93 -5.66 8.90 5.30
C THR A 93 -6.39 9.71 4.24
N GLY A 94 -7.68 9.95 4.41
CA GLY A 94 -8.52 10.58 3.39
C GLY A 94 -8.93 9.64 2.27
N TYR A 95 -8.60 8.35 2.36
CA TYR A 95 -8.95 7.33 1.38
C TYR A 95 -9.86 6.28 2.00
N PRO A 96 -10.87 5.78 1.26
CA PRO A 96 -11.68 4.68 1.76
C PRO A 96 -10.88 3.38 1.78
N HIS A 97 -11.35 2.42 2.58
CA HIS A 97 -10.75 1.09 2.60
C HIS A 97 -10.76 0.48 1.19
N GLY A 98 -9.65 -0.10 0.77
CA GLY A 98 -9.47 -0.63 -0.58
C GLY A 98 -8.89 0.37 -1.57
N ALA A 99 -8.82 1.66 -1.22
CA ALA A 99 -8.22 2.70 -2.04
C ALA A 99 -7.03 3.39 -1.37
N ASN A 100 -6.54 2.86 -0.25
CA ASN A 100 -5.39 3.43 0.44
C ASN A 100 -4.13 3.29 -0.41
N THR A 101 -3.54 4.42 -0.75
CA THR A 101 -2.33 4.50 -1.53
C THR A 101 -1.16 4.93 -0.65
N PRO A 102 -0.09 4.11 -0.53
CA PRO A 102 1.05 4.52 0.29
C PRO A 102 1.68 5.83 -0.19
N ILE A 103 1.72 6.03 -1.49
CA ILE A 103 2.28 7.25 -2.09
C ILE A 103 1.43 8.46 -1.72
N GLY A 104 0.12 8.37 -1.91
CA GLY A 104 -0.79 9.46 -1.59
C GLY A 104 -0.82 9.78 -0.11
N ILE A 105 -0.80 8.76 0.74
CA ILE A 105 -0.78 8.94 2.20
C ILE A 105 0.50 9.63 2.63
N TYR A 106 1.65 9.19 2.12
CA TYR A 106 2.93 9.81 2.47
C TYR A 106 2.96 11.30 2.08
N ARG A 107 2.42 11.63 0.95
CA ARG A 107 2.40 13.03 0.50
C ARG A 107 1.57 13.93 1.40
N LYS A 108 0.53 13.38 2.03
CA LYS A 108 -0.32 14.14 2.97
C LYS A 108 0.22 14.09 4.40
N HIS A 109 0.80 12.97 4.79
CA HIS A 109 1.20 12.69 6.17
C HIS A 109 2.60 12.05 6.20
N PRO A 110 3.65 12.84 5.92
CA PRO A 110 5.01 12.29 5.90
C PRO A 110 5.53 11.89 7.28
N ASP A 111 4.83 12.26 8.34
CA ASP A 111 5.16 11.93 9.72
C ASP A 111 4.68 10.54 10.16
N TYR A 112 3.81 9.90 9.39
CA TYR A 112 3.37 8.54 9.74
C TYR A 112 4.51 7.54 9.60
N LEU A 113 4.44 6.46 10.37
CA LEU A 113 5.38 5.35 10.23
C LEU A 113 4.96 4.47 9.06
N PHE A 114 5.86 4.29 8.10
CA PHE A 114 5.62 3.45 6.93
C PHE A 114 6.48 2.18 7.03
N LEU A 115 5.82 1.03 6.98
CA LEU A 115 6.45 -0.29 7.00
C LEU A 115 6.06 -1.06 5.76
N VAL A 116 7.01 -1.75 5.15
CA VAL A 116 6.77 -2.55 3.95
C VAL A 116 7.31 -3.96 4.21
N ASP A 117 6.52 -4.97 3.87
CA ASP A 117 6.95 -6.34 4.11
C ASP A 117 8.23 -6.66 3.34
N ALA A 118 9.14 -7.35 4.02
CA ALA A 118 10.46 -7.65 3.47
C ALA A 118 10.42 -8.52 2.22
N SER A 119 9.35 -9.27 2.00
CA SER A 119 9.21 -10.10 0.80
C SER A 119 9.24 -9.29 -0.49
N PHE A 120 8.89 -8.00 -0.43
CA PHE A 120 8.91 -7.14 -1.61
C PHE A 120 10.31 -6.74 -2.07
N LYS A 121 11.33 -6.93 -1.24
CA LYS A 121 12.71 -6.60 -1.62
C LYS A 121 13.18 -7.30 -2.89
N GLU A 122 12.65 -8.49 -3.16
CA GLU A 122 13.05 -9.30 -4.31
C GLU A 122 12.23 -9.03 -5.56
N LYS A 123 11.24 -8.15 -5.48
CA LYS A 123 10.36 -7.83 -6.60
C LYS A 123 10.90 -6.62 -7.36
N GLN A 124 10.91 -6.72 -8.69
CA GLN A 124 11.28 -5.57 -9.52
C GLN A 124 10.15 -4.55 -9.62
N MET A 125 8.92 -5.06 -9.73
CA MET A 125 7.73 -4.22 -9.86
C MET A 125 6.79 -4.48 -8.69
N LEU A 126 6.07 -3.45 -8.30
CA LEU A 126 5.01 -3.53 -7.30
C LEU A 126 3.71 -2.99 -7.89
N VAL A 127 2.59 -3.57 -7.46
CA VAL A 127 1.26 -3.09 -7.83
C VAL A 127 0.57 -2.63 -6.54
N MET A 128 0.12 -1.39 -6.54
CA MET A 128 -0.51 -0.80 -5.36
C MET A 128 -1.65 0.13 -5.76
N SER A 129 -2.52 0.45 -4.81
CA SER A 129 -3.63 1.36 -5.06
C SER A 129 -3.12 2.73 -5.50
N SER A 130 -3.85 3.33 -6.42
CA SER A 130 -3.59 4.68 -6.93
C SER A 130 -4.42 5.76 -6.22
N GLY A 131 -5.29 5.36 -5.26
CA GLY A 131 -6.10 6.30 -4.50
C GLY A 131 -7.58 6.29 -4.84
N GLU A 132 -8.00 5.47 -5.80
CA GLU A 132 -9.40 5.27 -6.16
C GLU A 132 -9.72 3.78 -6.16
N ILE A 133 -10.94 3.45 -5.76
CA ILE A 133 -11.43 2.07 -5.80
C ILE A 133 -11.42 1.59 -7.26
N GLY A 134 -10.84 0.40 -7.50
CA GLY A 134 -10.77 -0.16 -8.84
C GLY A 134 -9.64 0.37 -9.70
N ARG A 135 -8.71 1.12 -9.11
CA ARG A 135 -7.57 1.65 -9.85
C ARG A 135 -6.27 1.44 -9.09
N SER A 136 -5.33 0.77 -9.74
CA SER A 136 -4.00 0.51 -9.19
C SER A 136 -2.94 0.98 -10.18
N ILE A 137 -1.71 1.06 -9.70
CA ILE A 137 -0.55 1.35 -10.54
C ILE A 137 0.48 0.23 -10.39
N LYS A 138 1.15 -0.08 -11.48
CA LYS A 138 2.35 -0.91 -11.47
C LYS A 138 3.55 0.02 -11.59
N ILE A 139 4.45 -0.03 -10.61
CA ILE A 139 5.59 0.87 -10.49
C ILE A 139 6.84 0.06 -10.14
N ALA A 140 8.00 0.54 -10.58
CA ALA A 140 9.26 -0.08 -10.19
C ALA A 140 9.48 0.06 -8.68
N ARG A 141 9.89 -1.03 -8.02
CA ARG A 141 10.16 -1.01 -6.57
C ARG A 141 11.18 0.05 -6.21
N THR A 142 12.22 0.20 -7.01
CA THR A 142 13.28 1.20 -6.75
C THR A 142 12.75 2.62 -6.81
N ASP A 143 11.78 2.90 -7.67
CA ASP A 143 11.13 4.21 -7.72
C ASP A 143 10.27 4.45 -6.48
N PHE A 144 9.53 3.42 -6.05
CA PHE A 144 8.74 3.52 -4.83
C PHE A 144 9.64 3.81 -3.61
N GLU A 145 10.78 3.13 -3.52
CA GLU A 145 11.77 3.36 -2.45
C GLU A 145 12.29 4.80 -2.42
N LYS A 146 12.38 5.45 -3.57
CA LYS A 146 12.86 6.84 -3.66
C LYS A 146 11.84 7.86 -3.18
N ILE A 147 10.55 7.60 -3.40
CA ILE A 147 9.51 8.60 -3.15
C ILE A 147 8.77 8.41 -1.83
N VAL A 148 8.88 7.24 -1.20
CA VAL A 148 8.27 6.98 0.12
C VAL A 148 9.34 6.42 1.05
N PRO A 149 9.79 7.19 2.04
CA PRO A 149 10.68 6.64 3.07
C PRO A 149 9.94 5.62 3.92
N PHE A 150 10.47 4.42 3.99
CA PHE A 150 9.87 3.35 4.79
C PHE A 150 10.94 2.37 5.27
N THR A 151 10.55 1.48 6.16
CA THR A 151 11.41 0.41 6.66
C THR A 151 10.88 -0.94 6.19
N TYR A 152 11.73 -1.77 5.62
CA TYR A 152 11.40 -3.17 5.34
C TYR A 152 11.44 -3.96 6.64
N ALA A 153 10.45 -4.83 6.82
CA ALA A 153 10.37 -5.66 8.01
C ALA A 153 9.52 -6.90 7.73
N GLU A 154 9.65 -7.92 8.54
CA GLU A 154 8.76 -9.07 8.47
C GLU A 154 7.45 -8.71 9.14
N LEU A 155 6.38 -8.61 8.36
CA LEU A 155 5.08 -8.15 8.82
C LEU A 155 3.99 -9.23 8.76
N VAL A 156 4.19 -10.31 8.03
CA VAL A 156 3.15 -11.31 7.78
C VAL A 156 3.32 -12.53 8.66
N GLU A 157 2.19 -13.23 8.87
CA GLU A 157 2.15 -14.47 9.64
C GLU A 157 2.98 -15.58 9.03
#